data_f6d6abecdb00b1263994e8aeb5ba2d96
#
_entry.id   f6d6abecdb00b1263994e8aeb5ba2d96
#
_cell.length_a   1.000
_cell.length_b   1.000
_cell.length_c   1.000
_cell.angle_alpha   90.00
_cell.angle_beta   90.00
_cell.angle_gamma   90.00
#
_symmetry.space_group_name_H-M   'P 1'
#
loop_
_entity.id
_entity.type
_entity.pdbx_description
1 polymer ?
#
loop_
_entity_poly.entity_id
_entity_poly.type
_entity_poly.pdbx_seq_one_letter_code
_entity_poly.pdbx_strand_id
1 'polypeptide(L)'
;MRIAWLTVVAVIAAGVTACAPAGGDSPHPAAVHASTASPRPPAASARPSPSASPRIQVAGAPGGVKAKGAVLADAATGQVLWGRDIDTERPMASVTKVMTALLVLESGNLGQQIRVPKAAMDYAWKNGGESAGLHPGDTLTAQQLLAALLLPSGADAAYTLAGVYGPGLNAFVAKMNATAVRMGITHTHFTSPDGLPYPTETATYSTPSDLLTLGLAAMRYAAFRSIVNLRFYHLPKGKGHHQYWWDNTDGLIGSYQGALGIKTGYTDVAKHCLLFEAARNGRTLIGVVLDSPATGANAGAQDAEKMLNWGFRLRPRTPG
;
A
#
# COMPACT_ATOMS: atom_id res chain seq x y z
N MET A 1 40.43 29.71 25.92
CA MET A 1 41.47 28.69 26.17
C MET A 1 41.32 27.61 25.12
N ARG A 2 42.25 27.58 24.18
CA ARG A 2 42.30 26.61 23.07
C ARG A 2 43.03 25.37 23.58
N ILE A 3 42.48 24.15 23.32
CA ILE A 3 43.27 22.91 23.38
C ILE A 3 42.90 22.10 22.16
N ALA A 4 43.90 21.95 21.29
CA ALA A 4 43.93 21.06 20.14
C ALA A 4 44.57 19.72 20.55
N TRP A 5 44.09 18.61 20.07
CA TRP A 5 44.80 17.32 20.03
C TRP A 5 44.51 16.65 18.66
N LEU A 6 45.42 16.67 17.88
CA LEU A 6 46.41 15.80 17.22
C LEU A 6 45.92 14.43 16.79
N THR A 7 45.94 14.29 15.46
CA THR A 7 45.90 13.12 14.58
C THR A 7 46.94 12.05 14.94
N VAL A 8 46.57 10.77 14.86
CA VAL A 8 47.53 9.69 14.59
C VAL A 8 46.96 8.82 13.46
N VAL A 9 47.73 8.86 12.35
CA VAL A 9 47.61 7.94 11.19
C VAL A 9 48.58 6.80 11.49
N ALA A 10 48.15 5.56 11.33
CA ALA A 10 48.99 4.39 11.23
C ALA A 10 48.69 3.63 9.94
N VAL A 11 49.62 3.75 9.00
CA VAL A 11 49.74 2.94 7.81
C VAL A 11 50.61 1.72 8.10
N ILE A 12 50.13 0.53 7.85
CA ILE A 12 51.00 -0.65 7.73
C ILE A 12 50.70 -1.30 6.36
N ALA A 13 51.72 -1.27 5.52
CA ALA A 13 51.86 -2.00 4.27
C ALA A 13 52.87 -3.15 4.45
N ALA A 14 52.77 -4.13 3.61
CA ALA A 14 53.66 -5.24 3.24
C ALA A 14 52.98 -6.62 3.47
N GLY A 15 53.09 -7.57 2.59
CA GLY A 15 53.98 -7.77 1.46
C GLY A 15 53.55 -8.99 0.63
N VAL A 16 53.96 -8.93 -0.57
CA VAL A 16 53.82 -9.89 -1.67
C VAL A 16 54.72 -11.12 -1.43
N THR A 17 54.25 -12.32 -1.73
CA THR A 17 55.16 -13.38 -2.15
C THR A 17 54.48 -14.30 -3.19
N ALA A 18 55.01 -14.28 -4.38
CA ALA A 18 54.73 -15.18 -5.48
C ALA A 18 55.66 -16.40 -5.41
N CYS A 19 55.16 -17.59 -5.70
CA CYS A 19 55.97 -18.69 -6.18
C CYS A 19 55.11 -19.62 -7.05
N ALA A 20 55.43 -19.72 -8.34
CA ALA A 20 55.31 -20.90 -9.18
C ALA A 20 56.72 -21.44 -9.35
N PRO A 21 57.01 -22.72 -9.73
CA PRO A 21 56.62 -23.27 -11.02
C PRO A 21 56.54 -24.83 -11.15
N ALA A 22 56.42 -25.23 -12.42
CA ALA A 22 56.78 -26.51 -13.07
C ALA A 22 55.79 -27.68 -12.92
N GLY A 23 55.17 -28.27 -13.94
CA GLY A 23 55.76 -28.78 -15.17
C GLY A 23 55.61 -30.31 -15.16
N GLY A 24 54.84 -30.89 -16.07
CA GLY A 24 54.69 -32.35 -16.20
C GLY A 24 53.79 -32.72 -17.37
N ASP A 25 54.41 -33.04 -18.49
CA ASP A 25 53.81 -33.48 -19.76
C ASP A 25 53.29 -34.93 -19.73
N SER A 26 52.25 -35.16 -20.58
CA SER A 26 51.96 -36.33 -21.42
C SER A 26 51.07 -37.46 -20.82
N PRO A 27 50.43 -38.27 -21.68
CA PRO A 27 49.83 -38.05 -23.00
C PRO A 27 48.33 -38.46 -23.07
N HIS A 28 47.65 -37.99 -24.12
CA HIS A 28 46.32 -38.42 -24.53
C HIS A 28 46.19 -39.91 -24.90
N PRO A 29 45.03 -40.49 -24.71
CA PRO A 29 44.45 -41.35 -25.73
C PRO A 29 43.10 -40.81 -26.22
N ALA A 30 42.88 -40.97 -27.49
CA ALA A 30 41.70 -40.64 -28.25
C ALA A 30 40.44 -41.28 -27.63
N ALA A 31 39.39 -40.47 -27.38
CA ALA A 31 38.08 -40.94 -27.02
C ALA A 31 37.08 -40.71 -28.15
N VAL A 32 36.48 -41.81 -28.53
CA VAL A 32 35.44 -42.01 -29.50
C VAL A 32 34.21 -41.13 -29.18
N HIS A 33 33.73 -40.38 -30.15
CA HIS A 33 32.48 -39.65 -30.09
C HIS A 33 31.28 -40.61 -30.05
N ALA A 34 30.71 -40.80 -28.89
CA ALA A 34 29.35 -41.31 -28.76
C ALA A 34 28.40 -40.13 -28.54
N SER A 35 27.65 -39.83 -29.59
CA SER A 35 26.57 -38.83 -29.57
C SER A 35 25.36 -39.42 -28.78
N THR A 36 25.25 -39.06 -27.52
CA THR A 36 24.02 -39.32 -26.76
C THR A 36 23.14 -38.06 -26.82
N ALA A 37 22.07 -38.13 -27.61
CA ALA A 37 21.04 -37.12 -27.65
C ALA A 37 20.38 -37.08 -26.28
N SER A 38 20.51 -35.96 -25.57
CA SER A 38 19.72 -35.67 -24.35
C SER A 38 18.25 -35.55 -24.72
N PRO A 39 17.33 -36.16 -23.94
CA PRO A 39 15.93 -35.98 -24.16
C PRO A 39 15.52 -34.51 -23.87
N ARG A 40 14.88 -33.90 -24.85
CA ARG A 40 14.28 -32.56 -24.76
C ARG A 40 13.21 -32.57 -23.64
N PRO A 41 13.24 -31.64 -22.68
CA PRO A 41 12.15 -31.55 -21.68
C PRO A 41 10.82 -31.30 -22.39
N PRO A 42 9.71 -31.85 -21.88
CA PRO A 42 8.41 -31.62 -22.45
C PRO A 42 8.08 -30.11 -22.39
N ALA A 43 7.55 -29.59 -23.50
CA ALA A 43 7.12 -28.21 -23.61
C ALA A 43 6.16 -27.89 -22.45
N ALA A 44 6.53 -26.92 -21.61
CA ALA A 44 5.64 -26.40 -20.58
C ALA A 44 4.37 -25.89 -21.27
N SER A 45 3.25 -26.49 -20.95
CA SER A 45 1.93 -26.04 -21.39
C SER A 45 1.81 -24.57 -21.02
N ALA A 46 1.59 -23.70 -22.01
CA ALA A 46 1.33 -22.30 -21.81
C ALA A 46 0.14 -22.17 -20.85
N ARG A 47 0.37 -21.57 -19.68
CA ARG A 47 -0.75 -21.16 -18.81
C ARG A 47 -1.65 -20.26 -19.65
N PRO A 48 -2.98 -20.46 -19.62
CA PRO A 48 -3.88 -19.53 -20.27
C PRO A 48 -3.65 -18.14 -19.68
N SER A 49 -3.39 -17.15 -20.53
CA SER A 49 -3.40 -15.73 -20.15
C SER A 49 -4.70 -15.44 -19.42
N PRO A 50 -4.68 -14.66 -18.32
CA PRO A 50 -5.92 -14.28 -17.67
C PRO A 50 -6.82 -13.62 -18.71
N SER A 51 -7.95 -14.24 -18.96
CA SER A 51 -9.00 -13.75 -19.87
C SER A 51 -9.36 -12.33 -19.38
N ALA A 52 -9.17 -11.33 -20.23
CA ALA A 52 -9.60 -9.98 -19.95
C ALA A 52 -11.08 -10.02 -19.57
N SER A 53 -11.39 -9.65 -18.33
CA SER A 53 -12.77 -9.56 -17.87
C SER A 53 -13.57 -8.69 -18.85
N PRO A 54 -14.77 -9.08 -19.26
CA PRO A 54 -15.54 -8.36 -20.25
C PRO A 54 -15.80 -6.93 -19.75
N ARG A 55 -15.22 -5.94 -20.44
CA ARG A 55 -15.51 -4.53 -20.20
C ARG A 55 -16.97 -4.30 -20.58
N ILE A 56 -17.84 -4.15 -19.58
CA ILE A 56 -19.22 -3.74 -19.86
C ILE A 56 -19.17 -2.26 -20.20
N GLN A 57 -19.48 -1.95 -21.45
CA GLN A 57 -19.82 -0.59 -21.84
C GLN A 57 -21.18 -0.25 -21.20
N VAL A 58 -21.15 0.41 -20.05
CA VAL A 58 -22.33 1.01 -19.47
C VAL A 58 -22.55 2.33 -20.21
N ALA A 59 -23.77 2.56 -20.69
CA ALA A 59 -24.11 3.79 -21.38
C ALA A 59 -23.91 5.00 -20.47
N GLY A 60 -23.07 5.94 -20.88
CA GLY A 60 -22.77 7.18 -20.17
C GLY A 60 -21.55 7.07 -19.23
N ALA A 61 -21.16 8.21 -18.70
CA ALA A 61 -20.05 8.38 -17.76
C ALA A 61 -20.46 9.31 -16.62
N PRO A 62 -19.82 9.24 -15.43
CA PRO A 62 -20.04 10.22 -14.39
C PRO A 62 -19.55 11.60 -14.85
N GLY A 63 -20.46 12.58 -14.90
CA GLY A 63 -20.13 13.94 -15.29
C GLY A 63 -19.31 14.67 -14.23
N GLY A 64 -18.38 15.52 -14.67
CA GLY A 64 -17.68 16.47 -13.80
C GLY A 64 -16.61 15.86 -12.87
N VAL A 65 -16.23 14.60 -13.04
CA VAL A 65 -15.06 13.98 -12.34
C VAL A 65 -13.80 14.66 -12.85
N LYS A 66 -12.98 15.19 -11.94
CA LYS A 66 -11.74 15.91 -12.24
C LYS A 66 -10.48 15.09 -12.08
N ALA A 67 -10.54 13.98 -11.30
CA ALA A 67 -9.42 13.09 -11.09
C ALA A 67 -8.84 12.61 -12.42
N LYS A 68 -7.50 12.56 -12.53
CA LYS A 68 -6.82 12.09 -13.74
C LYS A 68 -6.86 10.58 -13.87
N GLY A 69 -6.76 9.84 -12.74
CA GLY A 69 -6.95 8.39 -12.69
C GLY A 69 -8.18 8.06 -11.84
N ALA A 70 -9.08 7.19 -12.33
CA ALA A 70 -10.24 6.80 -11.55
C ALA A 70 -10.85 5.47 -12.02
N VAL A 71 -11.46 4.73 -11.09
CA VAL A 71 -12.24 3.52 -11.39
C VAL A 71 -13.42 3.41 -10.43
N LEU A 72 -14.56 2.94 -10.92
CA LEU A 72 -15.71 2.54 -10.14
C LEU A 72 -16.11 1.12 -10.51
N ALA A 73 -16.34 0.29 -9.52
CA ALA A 73 -16.72 -1.11 -9.69
C ALA A 73 -17.87 -1.50 -8.76
N ASP A 74 -18.55 -2.57 -9.10
CA ASP A 74 -19.45 -3.29 -8.22
C ASP A 74 -18.61 -4.12 -7.25
N ALA A 75 -18.75 -3.89 -5.94
CA ALA A 75 -17.90 -4.52 -4.93
C ALA A 75 -18.16 -6.03 -4.77
N ALA A 76 -19.37 -6.50 -5.08
CA ALA A 76 -19.72 -7.90 -4.94
C ALA A 76 -19.11 -8.77 -6.05
N THR A 77 -18.99 -8.20 -7.25
CA THR A 77 -18.53 -8.92 -8.45
C THR A 77 -17.11 -8.52 -8.90
N GLY A 78 -16.61 -7.40 -8.43
CA GLY A 78 -15.38 -6.78 -8.94
C GLY A 78 -15.52 -6.16 -10.34
N GLN A 79 -16.73 -6.16 -10.91
CA GLN A 79 -16.99 -5.69 -12.25
C GLN A 79 -16.78 -4.17 -12.35
N VAL A 80 -15.87 -3.74 -13.22
CA VAL A 80 -15.66 -2.33 -13.52
C VAL A 80 -16.85 -1.75 -14.27
N LEU A 81 -17.47 -0.73 -13.70
CA LEU A 81 -18.61 0.00 -14.26
C LEU A 81 -18.15 1.18 -15.09
N TRP A 82 -17.09 1.86 -14.66
CA TRP A 82 -16.50 3.00 -15.33
C TRP A 82 -15.04 3.15 -14.93
N GLY A 83 -14.22 3.70 -15.82
CA GLY A 83 -12.83 4.01 -15.54
C GLY A 83 -12.25 5.08 -16.44
N ARG A 84 -11.21 5.74 -15.92
CA ARG A 84 -10.37 6.71 -16.62
C ARG A 84 -8.92 6.42 -16.26
N ASP A 85 -8.06 6.21 -17.24
CA ASP A 85 -6.62 5.94 -17.06
C ASP A 85 -6.36 4.90 -15.96
N ILE A 86 -7.13 3.81 -15.99
CA ILE A 86 -7.19 2.82 -14.89
C ILE A 86 -5.87 2.07 -14.68
N ASP A 87 -5.04 1.99 -15.71
CA ASP A 87 -3.76 1.28 -15.71
C ASP A 87 -2.55 2.25 -15.74
N THR A 88 -2.79 3.56 -15.57
CA THR A 88 -1.71 4.56 -15.52
C THR A 88 -1.18 4.70 -14.09
N GLU A 89 0.13 4.47 -13.93
CA GLU A 89 0.83 4.63 -12.65
C GLU A 89 0.80 6.08 -12.17
N ARG A 90 0.44 6.28 -10.90
CA ARG A 90 0.37 7.59 -10.25
C ARG A 90 0.78 7.48 -8.79
N PRO A 91 1.40 8.51 -8.20
CA PRO A 91 1.58 8.60 -6.76
C PRO A 91 0.22 8.46 -6.05
N MET A 92 0.19 7.66 -4.98
CA MET A 92 -1.05 7.34 -4.26
C MET A 92 -1.09 7.86 -2.83
N ALA A 93 0.00 8.49 -2.36
CA ALA A 93 0.13 9.02 -1.01
C ALA A 93 -0.31 7.99 0.06
N SER A 94 -1.02 8.45 1.09
CA SER A 94 -1.46 7.61 2.22
C SER A 94 -2.48 6.50 1.89
N VAL A 95 -2.95 6.37 0.65
CA VAL A 95 -3.70 5.16 0.24
C VAL A 95 -2.82 3.90 0.40
N THR A 96 -1.51 4.04 0.35
CA THR A 96 -0.48 3.05 0.73
C THR A 96 -0.79 2.32 2.04
N LYS A 97 -1.34 3.01 3.04
CA LYS A 97 -1.64 2.47 4.37
C LYS A 97 -2.66 1.33 4.36
N VAL A 98 -3.39 1.16 3.26
CA VAL A 98 -4.28 0.00 3.07
C VAL A 98 -3.47 -1.29 2.93
N MET A 99 -2.33 -1.28 2.23
CA MET A 99 -1.41 -2.42 2.16
C MET A 99 -0.78 -2.70 3.54
N THR A 100 -0.38 -1.65 4.26
CA THR A 100 0.14 -1.79 5.62
C THR A 100 -0.89 -2.45 6.54
N ALA A 101 -2.14 -1.99 6.49
CA ALA A 101 -3.22 -2.60 7.26
C ALA A 101 -3.49 -4.05 6.84
N LEU A 102 -3.49 -4.37 5.54
CA LEU A 102 -3.69 -5.72 5.04
C LEU A 102 -2.66 -6.71 5.62
N LEU A 103 -1.38 -6.34 5.63
CA LEU A 103 -0.32 -7.17 6.19
C LEU A 103 -0.46 -7.43 7.69
N VAL A 104 -0.96 -6.45 8.44
CA VAL A 104 -1.28 -6.61 9.87
C VAL A 104 -2.48 -7.54 10.05
N LEU A 105 -3.53 -7.37 9.25
CA LEU A 105 -4.73 -8.21 9.28
C LEU A 105 -4.43 -9.67 8.93
N GLU A 106 -3.56 -9.91 7.94
CA GLU A 106 -3.10 -11.24 7.56
C GLU A 106 -2.37 -11.98 8.69
N SER A 107 -1.78 -11.26 9.65
CA SER A 107 -1.14 -11.86 10.82
C SER A 107 -2.12 -12.54 11.77
N GLY A 108 -3.38 -12.15 11.75
CA GLY A 108 -4.47 -12.72 12.55
C GLY A 108 -4.47 -12.33 14.05
N ASN A 109 -3.40 -11.69 14.57
CA ASN A 109 -3.30 -11.34 15.98
C ASN A 109 -3.51 -9.85 16.24
N LEU A 110 -4.76 -9.39 16.16
CA LEU A 110 -5.13 -7.99 16.39
C LEU A 110 -5.10 -7.58 17.87
N GLY A 111 -5.06 -8.53 18.79
CA GLY A 111 -4.90 -8.31 20.24
C GLY A 111 -3.45 -8.13 20.67
N GLN A 112 -2.47 -8.33 19.80
CA GLN A 112 -1.05 -8.19 20.12
C GLN A 112 -0.76 -6.80 20.69
N GLN A 113 -0.15 -6.80 21.90
CA GLN A 113 0.29 -5.56 22.56
C GLN A 113 1.62 -5.10 21.95
N ILE A 114 1.64 -3.86 21.49
CA ILE A 114 2.77 -3.28 20.78
C ILE A 114 3.16 -1.99 21.47
N ARG A 115 4.44 -1.88 21.85
CA ARG A 115 4.98 -0.67 22.44
C ARG A 115 5.37 0.34 21.37
N VAL A 116 4.90 1.58 21.49
CA VAL A 116 5.23 2.68 20.60
C VAL A 116 6.70 3.10 20.83
N PRO A 117 7.60 2.99 19.85
CA PRO A 117 8.97 3.43 19.99
C PRO A 117 9.07 4.95 19.81
N LYS A 118 10.04 5.59 20.48
CA LYS A 118 10.32 7.04 20.29
C LYS A 118 10.58 7.36 18.81
N ALA A 119 11.27 6.46 18.11
CA ALA A 119 11.59 6.64 16.70
C ALA A 119 10.34 6.79 15.78
N ALA A 120 9.15 6.33 16.19
CA ALA A 120 7.94 6.49 15.42
C ALA A 120 7.52 7.98 15.32
N MET A 121 7.64 8.71 16.42
CA MET A 121 7.35 10.15 16.44
C MET A 121 8.39 10.93 15.66
N ASP A 122 9.68 10.60 15.88
CA ASP A 122 10.79 11.22 15.16
C ASP A 122 10.65 10.99 13.63
N TYR A 123 10.19 9.80 13.23
CA TYR A 123 9.93 9.46 11.82
C TYR A 123 8.82 10.30 11.21
N ALA A 124 7.66 10.37 11.85
CA ALA A 124 6.52 11.15 11.37
C ALA A 124 6.89 12.64 11.24
N TRP A 125 7.51 13.20 12.27
CA TRP A 125 7.94 14.60 12.28
C TRP A 125 8.98 14.91 11.19
N LYS A 126 10.05 14.11 11.12
CA LYS A 126 11.16 14.33 10.17
C LYS A 126 10.72 14.27 8.71
N ASN A 127 9.75 13.43 8.42
CA ASN A 127 9.30 13.17 7.06
C ASN A 127 8.01 13.94 6.67
N GLY A 128 7.53 14.85 7.54
CA GLY A 128 6.34 15.65 7.29
C GLY A 128 5.05 14.83 7.15
N GLY A 129 5.01 13.65 7.81
CA GLY A 129 3.85 12.77 7.78
C GLY A 129 2.78 13.20 8.79
N GLU A 130 1.50 12.90 8.46
CA GLU A 130 0.42 13.00 9.44
C GLU A 130 0.72 12.11 10.65
N SER A 131 0.38 12.58 11.84
CA SER A 131 0.61 11.86 13.09
C SER A 131 -0.71 11.52 13.77
N ALA A 132 -0.81 10.33 14.32
CA ALA A 132 -1.88 9.95 15.24
C ALA A 132 -1.65 10.48 16.67
N GLY A 133 -0.56 11.21 16.91
CA GLY A 133 -0.20 11.74 18.20
C GLY A 133 0.18 10.66 19.21
N LEU A 134 0.76 9.55 18.76
CA LEU A 134 1.14 8.46 19.65
C LEU A 134 2.23 8.90 20.63
N HIS A 135 2.11 8.48 21.89
CA HIS A 135 3.11 8.78 22.91
C HIS A 135 4.17 7.67 22.99
N PRO A 136 5.48 8.02 22.95
CA PRO A 136 6.54 7.05 23.14
C PRO A 136 6.40 6.29 24.46
N GLY A 137 6.48 4.96 24.37
CA GLY A 137 6.37 4.10 25.54
C GLY A 137 4.96 3.57 25.81
N ASP A 138 3.92 4.15 25.20
CA ASP A 138 2.58 3.60 25.28
C ASP A 138 2.51 2.21 24.65
N THR A 139 1.63 1.39 25.18
CA THR A 139 1.37 0.05 24.67
C THR A 139 -0.07 -0.05 24.18
N LEU A 140 -0.21 -0.30 22.91
CA LEU A 140 -1.48 -0.36 22.19
C LEU A 140 -1.65 -1.73 21.51
N THR A 141 -2.89 -2.17 21.35
CA THR A 141 -3.15 -3.36 20.54
C THR A 141 -2.90 -3.09 19.05
N ALA A 142 -2.63 -4.11 18.27
CA ALA A 142 -2.54 -3.99 16.82
C ALA A 142 -3.81 -3.38 16.22
N GLN A 143 -5.00 -3.73 16.75
CA GLN A 143 -6.26 -3.13 16.31
C GLN A 143 -6.35 -1.64 16.60
N GLN A 144 -5.88 -1.18 17.77
CA GLN A 144 -5.82 0.24 18.12
C GLN A 144 -4.84 1.00 17.21
N LEU A 145 -3.68 0.39 16.92
CA LEU A 145 -2.72 0.95 15.98
C LEU A 145 -3.25 0.99 14.53
N LEU A 146 -4.10 0.03 14.13
CA LEU A 146 -4.81 0.10 12.85
C LEU A 146 -5.80 1.28 12.81
N ALA A 147 -6.49 1.60 13.92
CA ALA A 147 -7.34 2.78 13.98
C ALA A 147 -6.49 4.07 13.86
N ALA A 148 -5.37 4.14 14.58
CA ALA A 148 -4.41 5.24 14.49
C ALA A 148 -3.79 5.39 13.08
N LEU A 149 -3.58 4.28 12.36
CA LEU A 149 -3.08 4.25 10.99
C LEU A 149 -4.09 4.78 9.98
N LEU A 150 -5.35 4.32 10.08
CA LEU A 150 -6.35 4.45 9.02
C LEU A 150 -7.18 5.73 9.16
N LEU A 151 -7.59 6.11 10.37
CA LEU A 151 -8.48 7.25 10.58
C LEU A 151 -7.74 8.58 10.41
N PRO A 152 -6.78 8.96 11.30
CA PRO A 152 -6.04 10.20 11.17
C PRO A 152 -4.87 10.08 10.19
N SER A 153 -4.70 8.91 9.57
CA SER A 153 -3.58 8.66 8.63
C SER A 153 -2.18 8.64 9.26
N GLY A 154 -2.04 8.19 10.53
CA GLY A 154 -0.81 8.28 11.30
C GLY A 154 0.40 7.56 10.69
N ALA A 155 1.47 8.31 10.38
CA ALA A 155 2.76 7.78 9.95
C ALA A 155 3.54 7.16 11.13
N ASP A 156 3.35 7.67 12.35
CA ASP A 156 3.84 7.09 13.59
C ASP A 156 3.27 5.70 13.85
N ALA A 157 1.98 5.50 13.58
CA ALA A 157 1.34 4.18 13.64
C ALA A 157 1.87 3.24 12.55
N ALA A 158 2.06 3.73 11.32
CA ALA A 158 2.65 2.95 10.24
C ALA A 158 4.07 2.47 10.58
N TYR A 159 4.92 3.37 11.10
CA TYR A 159 6.26 3.04 11.55
C TYR A 159 6.25 1.96 12.65
N THR A 160 5.39 2.14 13.66
CA THR A 160 5.27 1.22 14.80
C THR A 160 4.87 -0.17 14.32
N LEU A 161 3.86 -0.27 13.45
CA LEU A 161 3.40 -1.54 12.88
C LEU A 161 4.48 -2.20 12.00
N ALA A 162 5.16 -1.43 11.16
CA ALA A 162 6.24 -1.94 10.31
C ALA A 162 7.39 -2.53 11.13
N GLY A 163 7.70 -1.95 12.29
CA GLY A 163 8.71 -2.46 13.21
C GLY A 163 8.41 -3.85 13.75
N VAL A 164 7.14 -4.18 13.91
CA VAL A 164 6.68 -5.47 14.47
C VAL A 164 6.43 -6.51 13.38
N TYR A 165 5.73 -6.11 12.31
CA TYR A 165 5.25 -7.03 11.27
C TYR A 165 6.23 -7.22 10.11
N GLY A 166 7.36 -6.49 10.12
CA GLY A 166 8.39 -6.59 9.09
C GLY A 166 9.83 -6.56 9.60
N PRO A 167 10.14 -6.83 10.88
CA PRO A 167 11.31 -6.44 11.68
C PRO A 167 12.09 -5.23 11.12
N GLY A 168 11.39 -4.11 10.99
CA GLY A 168 11.92 -2.84 10.50
C GLY A 168 11.33 -2.40 9.16
N LEU A 169 11.55 -1.12 8.81
CA LEU A 169 10.93 -0.50 7.64
C LEU A 169 11.27 -1.21 6.33
N ASN A 170 12.56 -1.49 6.09
CA ASN A 170 13.01 -2.09 4.83
C ASN A 170 12.42 -3.48 4.60
N ALA A 171 12.44 -4.33 5.64
CA ALA A 171 11.87 -5.68 5.54
C ALA A 171 10.34 -5.62 5.39
N PHE A 172 9.68 -4.66 6.03
CA PHE A 172 8.25 -4.45 5.88
C PHE A 172 7.89 -4.00 4.45
N VAL A 173 8.62 -3.05 3.88
CA VAL A 173 8.45 -2.59 2.50
C VAL A 173 8.70 -3.73 1.50
N ALA A 174 9.72 -4.54 1.72
CA ALA A 174 9.94 -5.73 0.90
C ALA A 174 8.74 -6.69 0.95
N LYS A 175 8.14 -6.88 2.14
CA LYS A 175 6.92 -7.68 2.31
C LYS A 175 5.71 -7.06 1.60
N MET A 176 5.56 -5.72 1.62
CA MET A 176 4.50 -5.02 0.87
C MET A 176 4.61 -5.31 -0.62
N ASN A 177 5.81 -5.13 -1.21
CA ASN A 177 6.05 -5.38 -2.62
C ASN A 177 5.89 -6.86 -3.01
N ALA A 178 6.37 -7.78 -2.17
CA ALA A 178 6.14 -9.21 -2.38
C ALA A 178 4.63 -9.57 -2.34
N THR A 179 3.86 -8.91 -1.48
CA THR A 179 2.41 -9.07 -1.40
C THR A 179 1.72 -8.52 -2.63
N ALA A 180 2.14 -7.36 -3.14
CA ALA A 180 1.65 -6.80 -4.40
C ALA A 180 1.80 -7.79 -5.55
N VAL A 181 2.98 -8.39 -5.69
CA VAL A 181 3.23 -9.43 -6.71
C VAL A 181 2.30 -10.64 -6.52
N ARG A 182 2.12 -11.14 -5.29
CA ARG A 182 1.22 -12.28 -5.01
C ARG A 182 -0.24 -11.97 -5.32
N MET A 183 -0.65 -10.72 -5.15
CA MET A 183 -2.01 -10.25 -5.47
C MET A 183 -2.23 -9.99 -6.96
N GLY A 184 -1.17 -10.01 -7.78
CA GLY A 184 -1.23 -9.68 -9.19
C GLY A 184 -1.34 -8.17 -9.48
N ILE A 185 -1.10 -7.31 -8.49
CA ILE A 185 -1.06 -5.85 -8.64
C ILE A 185 0.37 -5.42 -9.00
N THR A 186 0.73 -5.62 -10.26
CA THR A 186 2.11 -5.51 -10.75
C THR A 186 2.55 -4.10 -11.15
N HIS A 187 1.60 -3.16 -11.24
CA HIS A 187 1.85 -1.74 -11.48
C HIS A 187 1.83 -0.93 -10.18
N THR A 188 2.18 -1.58 -9.06
CA THR A 188 2.21 -0.98 -7.72
C THR A 188 3.58 -1.17 -7.10
N HIS A 189 4.15 -0.09 -6.58
CA HIS A 189 5.42 -0.12 -5.87
C HIS A 189 5.36 0.70 -4.59
N PHE A 190 5.87 0.12 -3.50
CA PHE A 190 5.94 0.72 -2.19
C PHE A 190 7.39 1.01 -1.81
N THR A 191 7.66 2.19 -1.27
CA THR A 191 8.96 2.59 -0.71
C THR A 191 8.89 2.90 0.78
N SER A 192 7.66 3.04 1.31
CA SER A 192 7.40 3.29 2.73
C SER A 192 6.09 2.62 3.18
N PRO A 193 5.88 2.40 4.49
CA PRO A 193 4.63 1.81 5.00
C PRO A 193 3.47 2.80 5.03
N ASP A 194 3.69 4.08 4.76
CA ASP A 194 2.73 5.18 4.92
C ASP A 194 2.45 5.96 3.64
N GLY A 195 3.27 5.80 2.60
CA GLY A 195 3.12 6.48 1.32
C GLY A 195 3.73 7.89 1.29
N LEU A 196 4.61 8.21 2.23
CA LEU A 196 5.41 9.42 2.16
C LEU A 196 6.38 9.37 0.96
N PRO A 197 6.69 10.52 0.36
CA PRO A 197 7.40 10.61 -0.91
C PRO A 197 8.91 10.40 -0.76
N TYR A 198 9.33 9.18 -0.45
CA TYR A 198 10.72 8.78 -0.30
C TYR A 198 11.06 7.60 -1.23
N PRO A 199 12.25 7.57 -1.84
CA PRO A 199 13.30 8.61 -1.90
C PRO A 199 12.96 9.77 -2.84
N THR A 200 11.91 9.65 -3.66
CA THR A 200 11.38 10.69 -4.54
C THR A 200 9.86 10.76 -4.43
N GLU A 201 9.26 11.85 -4.87
CA GLU A 201 7.82 12.08 -4.77
C GLU A 201 6.97 11.12 -5.60
N THR A 202 7.57 10.43 -6.56
CA THR A 202 6.91 9.45 -7.42
C THR A 202 7.36 8.01 -7.16
N ALA A 203 8.21 7.76 -6.15
CA ALA A 203 8.77 6.44 -5.90
C ALA A 203 7.73 5.43 -5.40
N THR A 204 6.71 5.89 -4.66
CA THR A 204 5.55 5.09 -4.24
C THR A 204 4.39 5.40 -5.18
N TYR A 205 3.98 4.41 -5.96
CA TYR A 205 2.94 4.57 -6.98
C TYR A 205 2.05 3.34 -7.09
N SER A 206 0.90 3.54 -7.71
CA SER A 206 -0.04 2.48 -8.09
C SER A 206 -0.93 2.94 -9.25
N THR A 207 -1.82 2.06 -9.69
CA THR A 207 -2.86 2.37 -10.65
C THR A 207 -4.24 2.32 -10.00
N PRO A 208 -5.27 2.98 -10.54
CA PRO A 208 -6.64 2.79 -10.07
C PRO A 208 -7.09 1.33 -10.06
N SER A 209 -6.68 0.54 -11.05
CA SER A 209 -7.00 -0.89 -11.17
C SER A 209 -6.38 -1.72 -10.05
N ASP A 210 -5.10 -1.49 -9.75
CA ASP A 210 -4.39 -2.18 -8.68
C ASP A 210 -4.95 -1.82 -7.29
N LEU A 211 -5.22 -0.53 -7.06
CA LEU A 211 -5.82 -0.07 -5.80
C LEU A 211 -7.25 -0.57 -5.61
N LEU A 212 -8.02 -0.75 -6.67
CA LEU A 212 -9.32 -1.42 -6.61
C LEU A 212 -9.16 -2.86 -6.10
N THR A 213 -8.20 -3.60 -6.63
CA THR A 213 -7.90 -4.98 -6.21
C THR A 213 -7.48 -5.01 -4.73
N LEU A 214 -6.61 -4.09 -4.32
CA LEU A 214 -6.18 -3.96 -2.92
C LEU A 214 -7.35 -3.62 -1.99
N GLY A 215 -8.21 -2.69 -2.40
CA GLY A 215 -9.40 -2.29 -1.64
C GLY A 215 -10.37 -3.44 -1.45
N LEU A 216 -10.69 -4.17 -2.52
CA LEU A 216 -11.54 -5.37 -2.46
C LEU A 216 -10.97 -6.43 -1.50
N ALA A 217 -9.66 -6.64 -1.50
CA ALA A 217 -8.99 -7.58 -0.58
C ALA A 217 -9.08 -7.11 0.87
N ALA A 218 -8.79 -5.85 1.16
CA ALA A 218 -8.84 -5.30 2.52
C ALA A 218 -10.26 -5.30 3.09
N MET A 219 -11.26 -4.96 2.27
CA MET A 219 -12.67 -4.94 2.67
C MET A 219 -13.26 -6.34 2.96
N ARG A 220 -12.55 -7.43 2.69
CA ARG A 220 -12.94 -8.78 3.16
C ARG A 220 -12.79 -8.95 4.66
N TYR A 221 -11.89 -8.20 5.31
CA TYR A 221 -11.63 -8.30 6.75
C TYR A 221 -12.66 -7.49 7.55
N ALA A 222 -13.43 -8.16 8.42
CA ALA A 222 -14.43 -7.49 9.26
C ALA A 222 -13.83 -6.40 10.16
N ALA A 223 -12.63 -6.66 10.71
CA ALA A 223 -11.91 -5.69 11.53
C ALA A 223 -11.52 -4.43 10.73
N PHE A 224 -11.12 -4.59 9.47
CA PHE A 224 -10.83 -3.44 8.60
C PHE A 224 -12.08 -2.60 8.36
N ARG A 225 -13.18 -3.24 7.92
CA ARG A 225 -14.45 -2.55 7.69
C ARG A 225 -14.94 -1.82 8.93
N SER A 226 -14.83 -2.44 10.12
CA SER A 226 -15.29 -1.81 11.37
C SER A 226 -14.49 -0.56 11.73
N ILE A 227 -13.20 -0.49 11.35
CA ILE A 227 -12.36 0.68 11.60
C ILE A 227 -12.64 1.79 10.57
N VAL A 228 -12.54 1.50 9.28
CA VAL A 228 -12.63 2.53 8.24
C VAL A 228 -14.01 3.20 8.15
N ASN A 229 -15.04 2.55 8.65
CA ASN A 229 -16.40 3.09 8.72
C ASN A 229 -16.64 4.01 9.91
N LEU A 230 -15.73 4.09 10.87
CA LEU A 230 -15.85 5.00 12.02
C LEU A 230 -15.68 6.45 11.58
N ARG A 231 -16.53 7.33 12.10
CA ARG A 231 -16.32 8.78 11.99
C ARG A 231 -15.14 9.24 12.85
N PHE A 232 -15.00 8.65 14.04
CA PHE A 232 -13.90 8.86 14.95
C PHE A 232 -13.69 7.62 15.81
N TYR A 233 -12.51 7.51 16.41
CA TYR A 233 -12.20 6.51 17.42
C TYR A 233 -11.72 7.20 18.69
N HIS A 234 -12.38 6.90 19.82
CA HIS A 234 -11.97 7.37 21.13
C HIS A 234 -11.42 6.21 21.96
N LEU A 235 -10.16 6.32 22.34
CA LEU A 235 -9.50 5.42 23.27
C LEU A 235 -9.33 6.14 24.61
N PRO A 236 -10.11 5.83 25.65
CA PRO A 236 -9.94 6.43 26.98
C PRO A 236 -8.55 6.13 27.54
N LYS A 237 -8.06 6.95 28.47
CA LYS A 237 -6.83 6.65 29.20
C LYS A 237 -6.93 5.29 29.87
N GLY A 238 -5.91 4.44 29.67
CA GLY A 238 -5.87 3.08 30.18
C GLY A 238 -4.52 2.75 30.83
N LYS A 239 -4.43 1.49 31.31
CA LYS A 239 -3.16 1.01 31.84
C LYS A 239 -2.16 0.84 30.70
N GLY A 240 -1.10 1.65 30.74
CA GLY A 240 -0.01 1.55 29.75
C GLY A 240 -0.17 2.43 28.52
N HIS A 241 -1.20 3.28 28.45
CA HIS A 241 -1.35 4.25 27.37
C HIS A 241 -2.11 5.50 27.78
N HIS A 242 -1.89 6.59 27.06
CA HIS A 242 -2.63 7.84 27.16
C HIS A 242 -4.02 7.70 26.55
N GLN A 243 -4.84 8.73 26.70
CA GLN A 243 -6.09 8.88 25.97
C GLN A 243 -5.79 9.32 24.54
N TYR A 244 -6.56 8.81 23.57
CA TYR A 244 -6.48 9.19 22.17
C TYR A 244 -7.85 9.49 21.59
N TRP A 245 -7.86 10.42 20.62
CA TRP A 245 -9.01 10.75 19.82
C TRP A 245 -8.56 10.88 18.38
N TRP A 246 -9.11 10.06 17.49
CA TRP A 246 -8.73 10.03 16.08
C TRP A 246 -9.96 10.21 15.18
N ASP A 247 -10.05 11.36 14.51
CA ASP A 247 -11.08 11.62 13.51
C ASP A 247 -10.72 10.93 12.18
N ASN A 248 -11.73 10.53 11.43
CA ASN A 248 -11.56 9.97 10.11
C ASN A 248 -11.39 11.10 9.09
N THR A 249 -10.31 11.02 8.32
CA THR A 249 -10.02 11.99 7.25
C THR A 249 -10.85 11.77 5.99
N ASP A 250 -11.63 10.68 5.89
CA ASP A 250 -12.52 10.43 4.76
C ASP A 250 -13.76 11.32 4.83
N GLY A 251 -13.80 12.34 3.97
CA GLY A 251 -14.90 13.31 3.92
C GLY A 251 -16.25 12.71 3.48
N LEU A 252 -16.30 11.47 2.98
CA LEU A 252 -17.58 10.78 2.69
C LEU A 252 -18.24 10.25 3.96
N ILE A 253 -17.45 9.89 4.98
CA ILE A 253 -17.97 9.34 6.23
C ILE A 253 -18.77 10.41 6.99
N GLY A 254 -20.06 10.13 7.14
CA GLY A 254 -21.01 11.05 7.80
C GLY A 254 -21.58 12.16 6.91
N SER A 255 -21.10 12.32 5.65
CA SER A 255 -21.65 13.28 4.68
C SER A 255 -22.37 12.60 3.51
N TYR A 256 -21.87 11.46 3.04
CA TYR A 256 -22.47 10.70 1.94
C TYR A 256 -23.27 9.51 2.44
N GLN A 257 -24.56 9.43 2.10
CA GLN A 257 -25.42 8.34 2.55
C GLN A 257 -24.91 6.99 2.08
N GLY A 258 -24.63 6.09 3.02
CA GLY A 258 -24.14 4.74 2.76
C GLY A 258 -22.64 4.62 2.59
N ALA A 259 -21.85 5.68 2.85
CA ALA A 259 -20.39 5.60 2.84
C ALA A 259 -19.88 4.58 3.86
N LEU A 260 -18.89 3.76 3.45
CA LEU A 260 -18.29 2.69 4.26
C LEU A 260 -16.79 2.89 4.52
N GLY A 261 -16.18 3.89 3.92
CA GLY A 261 -14.75 4.21 3.99
C GLY A 261 -14.20 4.42 2.59
N ILE A 262 -12.90 4.39 2.38
CA ILE A 262 -11.86 3.53 3.01
C ILE A 262 -10.66 4.35 3.47
N LYS A 263 -9.94 5.03 2.52
CA LYS A 263 -8.70 5.75 2.85
C LYS A 263 -8.41 6.91 1.91
N THR A 264 -8.12 8.05 2.49
CA THR A 264 -7.65 9.26 1.83
C THR A 264 -6.13 9.24 1.62
N GLY A 265 -5.65 10.03 0.66
CA GLY A 265 -4.25 10.33 0.48
C GLY A 265 -4.06 11.73 -0.09
N TYR A 266 -3.00 12.43 0.35
CA TYR A 266 -2.59 13.70 -0.19
C TYR A 266 -1.08 13.88 -0.08
N THR A 267 -0.47 14.31 -1.14
CA THR A 267 0.83 15.01 -1.19
C THR A 267 0.76 16.04 -2.32
N ASP A 268 1.72 16.96 -2.36
CA ASP A 268 1.71 18.00 -3.40
C ASP A 268 1.78 17.43 -4.82
N VAL A 269 2.41 16.28 -5.01
CA VAL A 269 2.49 15.61 -6.31
C VAL A 269 1.32 14.66 -6.56
N ALA A 270 0.92 13.86 -5.56
CA ALA A 270 -0.20 12.93 -5.70
C ALA A 270 -1.56 13.65 -5.81
N LYS A 271 -1.65 14.90 -5.35
CA LYS A 271 -2.91 15.61 -5.15
C LYS A 271 -3.87 14.80 -4.29
N HIS A 272 -5.19 15.01 -4.39
CA HIS A 272 -6.14 14.25 -3.61
C HIS A 272 -6.36 12.87 -4.21
N CYS A 273 -6.12 11.86 -3.38
CA CYS A 273 -6.38 10.45 -3.67
C CYS A 273 -7.42 9.92 -2.68
N LEU A 274 -8.27 9.02 -3.13
CA LEU A 274 -9.26 8.35 -2.28
C LEU A 274 -9.57 6.95 -2.83
N LEU A 275 -9.43 5.96 -1.98
CA LEU A 275 -10.05 4.65 -2.15
C LEU A 275 -11.32 4.67 -1.30
N PHE A 276 -12.48 4.39 -1.90
CA PHE A 276 -13.78 4.57 -1.28
C PHE A 276 -14.75 3.42 -1.54
N GLU A 277 -15.68 3.22 -0.63
CA GLU A 277 -16.79 2.26 -0.78
C GLU A 277 -18.09 2.86 -0.21
N ALA A 278 -19.21 2.55 -0.84
CA ALA A 278 -20.52 2.90 -0.35
C ALA A 278 -21.57 1.85 -0.71
N ALA A 279 -22.59 1.70 0.15
CA ALA A 279 -23.71 0.77 -0.04
C ALA A 279 -25.04 1.50 -0.03
N ARG A 280 -25.92 1.17 -1.01
CA ARG A 280 -27.32 1.63 -1.08
C ARG A 280 -28.20 0.57 -1.68
N ASN A 281 -29.41 0.38 -1.12
CA ASN A 281 -30.43 -0.49 -1.71
C ASN A 281 -29.93 -1.90 -2.05
N GLY A 282 -29.11 -2.49 -1.17
CA GLY A 282 -28.54 -3.83 -1.37
C GLY A 282 -27.38 -3.91 -2.37
N ARG A 283 -26.94 -2.78 -2.92
CA ARG A 283 -25.79 -2.72 -3.84
C ARG A 283 -24.61 -2.00 -3.19
N THR A 284 -23.42 -2.54 -3.34
CA THR A 284 -22.18 -1.94 -2.84
C THR A 284 -21.29 -1.58 -4.03
N LEU A 285 -20.81 -0.34 -4.04
CA LEU A 285 -19.88 0.18 -5.04
C LEU A 285 -18.56 0.54 -4.38
N ILE A 286 -17.46 0.16 -5.01
CA ILE A 286 -16.10 0.50 -4.60
C ILE A 286 -15.41 1.27 -5.72
N GLY A 287 -14.56 2.24 -5.38
CA GLY A 287 -13.86 3.00 -6.41
C GLY A 287 -12.60 3.66 -5.89
N VAL A 288 -11.84 4.19 -6.84
CA VAL A 288 -10.58 4.89 -6.62
C VAL A 288 -10.58 6.20 -7.39
N VAL A 289 -10.08 7.26 -6.78
CA VAL A 289 -9.65 8.50 -7.44
C VAL A 289 -8.19 8.74 -7.14
N LEU A 290 -7.40 9.06 -8.17
CA LEU A 290 -6.01 9.49 -8.09
C LEU A 290 -5.82 10.81 -8.83
N ASP A 291 -4.94 11.66 -8.30
CA ASP A 291 -4.60 12.97 -8.88
C ASP A 291 -5.86 13.82 -9.15
N SER A 292 -6.74 13.93 -8.14
CA SER A 292 -7.86 14.87 -8.17
C SER A 292 -7.32 16.25 -7.80
N PRO A 293 -7.49 17.27 -8.69
CA PRO A 293 -6.89 18.58 -8.49
C PRO A 293 -7.48 19.28 -7.26
N ALA A 294 -6.60 19.90 -6.48
CA ALA A 294 -6.97 20.58 -5.25
C ALA A 294 -7.85 21.83 -5.53
N THR A 295 -9.12 21.72 -5.18
CA THR A 295 -10.00 22.86 -4.94
C THR A 295 -10.76 22.64 -3.63
N GLY A 296 -10.02 22.64 -2.50
CA GLY A 296 -10.55 22.40 -1.15
C GLY A 296 -10.19 21.04 -0.57
N ALA A 297 -10.33 20.91 0.75
CA ALA A 297 -9.91 19.77 1.55
C ALA A 297 -10.53 18.40 1.16
N ASN A 298 -11.62 18.40 0.40
CA ASN A 298 -12.40 17.19 0.07
C ASN A 298 -12.48 16.91 -1.43
N ALA A 299 -11.50 17.35 -2.25
CA ALA A 299 -11.58 17.18 -3.71
C ALA A 299 -11.74 15.73 -4.16
N GLY A 300 -11.04 14.79 -3.50
CA GLY A 300 -11.21 13.37 -3.75
C GLY A 300 -12.62 12.86 -3.46
N ALA A 301 -13.21 13.29 -2.33
CA ALA A 301 -14.58 12.94 -1.96
C ALA A 301 -15.61 13.50 -2.95
N GLN A 302 -15.43 14.74 -3.43
CA GLN A 302 -16.31 15.35 -4.45
C GLN A 302 -16.33 14.55 -5.76
N ASP A 303 -15.19 14.05 -6.22
CA ASP A 303 -15.13 13.20 -7.39
C ASP A 303 -15.75 11.82 -7.13
N ALA A 304 -15.49 11.23 -5.96
CA ALA A 304 -16.10 9.97 -5.54
C ALA A 304 -17.64 10.07 -5.46
N GLU A 305 -18.20 11.16 -4.91
CA GLU A 305 -19.64 11.43 -4.87
C GLU A 305 -20.29 11.41 -6.26
N LYS A 306 -19.65 12.06 -7.24
CA LYS A 306 -20.14 12.07 -8.64
C LYS A 306 -20.16 10.66 -9.22
N MET A 307 -19.10 9.88 -8.97
CA MET A 307 -18.97 8.50 -9.42
C MET A 307 -20.03 7.61 -8.76
N LEU A 308 -20.18 7.71 -7.45
CA LEU A 308 -21.18 6.95 -6.68
C LEU A 308 -22.61 7.30 -7.10
N ASN A 309 -22.92 8.60 -7.22
CA ASN A 309 -24.24 9.07 -7.65
C ASN A 309 -24.60 8.57 -9.06
N TRP A 310 -23.63 8.51 -9.97
CA TRP A 310 -23.82 7.92 -11.28
C TRP A 310 -23.99 6.40 -11.18
N GLY A 311 -23.11 5.70 -10.46
CA GLY A 311 -23.11 4.25 -10.34
C GLY A 311 -24.39 3.70 -9.72
N PHE A 312 -24.92 4.35 -8.67
CA PHE A 312 -26.19 3.93 -8.05
C PHE A 312 -27.43 4.17 -8.90
N ARG A 313 -27.37 5.05 -9.92
CA ARG A 313 -28.45 5.21 -10.91
C ARG A 313 -28.47 4.13 -11.99
N LEU A 314 -27.36 3.39 -12.16
CA LEU A 314 -27.32 2.28 -13.10
C LEU A 314 -28.28 1.18 -12.63
N ARG A 315 -29.19 0.75 -13.50
CA ARG A 315 -30.07 -0.38 -13.20
C ARG A 315 -29.23 -1.66 -13.07
N PRO A 316 -29.45 -2.50 -12.05
CA PRO A 316 -28.86 -3.83 -12.03
C PRO A 316 -29.26 -4.56 -13.32
N ARG A 317 -28.31 -5.21 -13.98
CA ARG A 317 -28.67 -6.16 -15.03
C ARG A 317 -29.35 -7.35 -14.37
N THR A 318 -30.58 -7.64 -14.74
CA THR A 318 -31.19 -8.95 -14.47
C THR A 318 -30.31 -10.00 -15.15
N PRO A 319 -29.89 -11.07 -14.44
CA PRO A 319 -29.29 -12.22 -15.10
C PRO A 319 -30.32 -12.75 -16.10
N GLY A 320 -29.96 -12.80 -17.40
CA GLY A 320 -30.77 -13.45 -18.41
C GLY A 320 -30.68 -14.95 -18.27
#